data_52ba385f157b4db311ee321b680ccb60
#
_entry.id   52ba385f157b4db311ee321b680ccb60
#
_cell.length_a   1.000
_cell.length_b   1.000
_cell.length_c   1.000
_cell.angle_alpha   90.00
_cell.angle_beta   90.00
_cell.angle_gamma   90.00
#
_symmetry.space_group_name_H-M   'P 1'
#
loop_
_entity.id
_entity.type
_entity.pdbx_description
1 polymer ?
#
loop_
_entity_poly.entity_id
_entity_poly.type
_entity_poly.pdbx_seq_one_letter_code
_entity_poly.pdbx_strand_id
1 'polypeptide(L)'
;CKFENGFVPTISELEEIVDDSTVAILYNFPSNPTGGNVDEHQRDELVEFARANDLWLITDEVYDRIVYDSPHVSFLGAGYDKLVMVQSFSKTFAMTGWRIGYLLSPDPELMGELTKMQYYVTACSNDAMQHAVLEALEKYPGYPEEMCAEFKARRDLICERLNAMQGVSCHVPTG
;
A
#
# COMPACT_ATOMS: atom_id res chain seq x y z
N CYS A 1 1.44 8.59 -13.62
CA CYS A 1 2.41 7.46 -13.54
C CYS A 1 2.53 6.80 -14.91
N LYS A 2 3.73 6.58 -15.37
CA LYS A 2 4.03 6.06 -16.70
C LYS A 2 4.60 4.65 -16.64
N PHE A 3 4.43 3.90 -17.72
CA PHE A 3 4.96 2.54 -17.87
C PHE A 3 6.49 2.51 -17.69
N GLU A 4 7.20 3.50 -18.23
CA GLU A 4 8.66 3.62 -18.19
C GLU A 4 9.20 3.79 -16.75
N ASN A 5 8.36 4.32 -15.83
CA ASN A 5 8.70 4.54 -14.42
C ASN A 5 8.20 3.40 -13.51
N GLY A 6 7.80 2.24 -14.07
CA GLY A 6 7.17 1.18 -13.27
C GLY A 6 5.87 1.62 -12.61
N PHE A 7 5.21 2.64 -13.15
CA PHE A 7 3.99 3.27 -12.62
C PHE A 7 4.15 3.99 -11.26
N VAL A 8 5.37 4.30 -10.86
CA VAL A 8 5.64 5.20 -9.71
C VAL A 8 5.68 6.64 -10.21
N PRO A 9 5.02 7.61 -9.56
CA PRO A 9 5.09 9.01 -9.98
C PRO A 9 6.49 9.58 -9.74
N THR A 10 6.95 10.42 -10.65
CA THR A 10 8.13 11.25 -10.44
C THR A 10 7.75 12.55 -9.73
N ILE A 11 8.71 13.19 -9.06
CA ILE A 11 8.48 14.49 -8.40
C ILE A 11 8.01 15.53 -9.42
N SER A 12 8.59 15.56 -10.61
CA SER A 12 8.15 16.49 -11.66
C SER A 12 6.70 16.28 -12.12
N GLU A 13 6.21 15.03 -12.13
CA GLU A 13 4.80 14.76 -12.42
C GLU A 13 3.88 15.23 -11.29
N LEU A 14 4.35 15.23 -10.05
CA LEU A 14 3.59 15.76 -8.90
C LEU A 14 3.58 17.29 -8.90
N GLU A 15 4.71 17.94 -9.21
CA GLU A 15 4.82 19.40 -9.33
C GLU A 15 3.86 19.98 -10.39
N GLU A 16 3.57 19.23 -11.46
CA GLU A 16 2.64 19.65 -12.50
C GLU A 16 1.16 19.69 -12.05
N ILE A 17 0.80 18.94 -10.99
CA ILE A 17 -0.60 18.75 -10.57
C ILE A 17 -0.93 19.31 -9.19
N VAL A 18 0.08 19.56 -8.35
CA VAL A 18 -0.10 20.14 -7.03
C VAL A 18 -0.25 21.66 -7.13
N ASP A 19 -1.24 22.20 -6.44
CA ASP A 19 -1.53 23.64 -6.36
C ASP A 19 -1.94 24.05 -4.95
N ASP A 20 -2.26 25.33 -4.75
CA ASP A 20 -2.65 25.91 -3.46
C ASP A 20 -3.92 25.30 -2.84
N SER A 21 -4.70 24.55 -3.62
CA SER A 21 -5.90 23.85 -3.14
C SER A 21 -5.64 22.40 -2.73
N THR A 22 -4.46 21.88 -3.04
CA THR A 22 -4.07 20.51 -2.71
C THR A 22 -3.77 20.38 -1.22
N VAL A 23 -4.43 19.46 -0.53
CA VAL A 23 -4.27 19.25 0.92
C VAL A 23 -3.69 17.90 1.29
N ALA A 24 -3.77 16.93 0.38
CA ALA A 24 -3.29 15.56 0.62
C ALA A 24 -2.89 14.85 -0.67
N ILE A 25 -2.03 13.86 -0.52
CA ILE A 25 -1.71 12.89 -1.56
C ILE A 25 -2.09 11.51 -1.04
N LEU A 26 -2.81 10.75 -1.87
CA LEU A 26 -3.10 9.35 -1.60
C LEU A 26 -2.20 8.48 -2.47
N TYR A 27 -1.34 7.68 -1.83
CA TYR A 27 -0.51 6.67 -2.48
C TYR A 27 -1.05 5.27 -2.18
N ASN A 28 -1.04 4.38 -3.19
CA ASN A 28 -1.27 2.95 -3.02
C ASN A 28 -0.04 2.20 -3.54
N PHE A 29 0.81 1.72 -2.62
CA PHE A 29 2.01 0.94 -2.92
C PHE A 29 2.16 -0.24 -1.95
N PRO A 30 2.37 -1.48 -2.46
CA PRO A 30 2.32 -1.87 -3.88
C PRO A 30 0.98 -1.52 -4.52
N SER A 31 1.00 -1.12 -5.80
CA SER A 31 -0.13 -0.48 -6.46
C SER A 31 -1.09 -1.46 -7.12
N ASN A 32 -2.37 -1.29 -6.86
CA ASN A 32 -3.43 -1.89 -7.66
C ASN A 32 -3.97 -0.81 -8.66
N PRO A 33 -3.97 -1.06 -10.00
CA PRO A 33 -3.79 -2.37 -10.66
C PRO A 33 -2.39 -2.60 -11.24
N THR A 34 -1.45 -1.70 -11.08
CA THR A 34 -0.23 -1.66 -11.90
C THR A 34 0.88 -2.59 -11.40
N GLY A 35 0.84 -2.97 -10.11
CA GLY A 35 1.92 -3.72 -9.47
C GLY A 35 3.22 -2.91 -9.31
N GLY A 36 3.15 -1.58 -9.42
CA GLY A 36 4.27 -0.70 -9.10
C GLY A 36 4.54 -0.68 -7.60
N ASN A 37 5.80 -0.59 -7.23
CA ASN A 37 6.23 -0.47 -5.84
C ASN A 37 7.35 0.57 -5.73
N VAL A 38 7.53 1.15 -4.55
CA VAL A 38 8.57 2.15 -4.28
C VAL A 38 9.75 1.51 -3.57
N ASP A 39 10.94 1.97 -3.85
CA ASP A 39 12.14 1.73 -3.03
C ASP A 39 12.29 2.81 -1.94
N GLU A 40 13.32 2.68 -1.10
CA GLU A 40 13.58 3.65 -0.01
C GLU A 40 13.84 5.06 -0.53
N HIS A 41 14.58 5.20 -1.62
CA HIS A 41 14.90 6.49 -2.22
C HIS A 41 13.63 7.18 -2.75
N GLN A 42 12.82 6.45 -3.51
CA GLN A 42 11.56 6.95 -4.06
C GLN A 42 10.57 7.31 -2.94
N ARG A 43 10.45 6.47 -1.89
CA ARG A 43 9.65 6.80 -0.72
C ARG A 43 10.09 8.11 -0.07
N ASP A 44 11.39 8.27 0.14
CA ASP A 44 11.93 9.47 0.80
C ASP A 44 11.72 10.72 -0.05
N GLU A 45 11.91 10.66 -1.37
CA GLU A 45 11.58 11.76 -2.28
C GLU A 45 10.09 12.16 -2.21
N LEU A 46 9.18 11.19 -2.18
CA LEU A 46 7.75 11.43 -2.08
C LEU A 46 7.36 12.05 -0.73
N VAL A 47 8.00 11.62 0.35
CA VAL A 47 7.80 12.19 1.68
C VAL A 47 8.33 13.63 1.76
N GLU A 48 9.54 13.90 1.25
CA GLU A 48 10.09 15.24 1.23
C GLU A 48 9.28 16.20 0.35
N PHE A 49 8.73 15.71 -0.77
CA PHE A 49 7.80 16.48 -1.58
C PHE A 49 6.55 16.87 -0.80
N ALA A 50 5.93 15.92 -0.09
CA ALA A 50 4.77 16.19 0.75
C ALA A 50 5.09 17.17 1.88
N ARG A 51 6.26 17.03 2.51
CA ARG A 51 6.76 17.93 3.56
C ARG A 51 6.96 19.34 3.05
N ALA A 52 7.58 19.50 1.88
CA ALA A 52 7.85 20.80 1.27
C ALA A 52 6.58 21.57 0.89
N ASN A 53 5.51 20.85 0.58
CA ASN A 53 4.21 21.39 0.20
C ASN A 53 3.16 21.35 1.34
N ASP A 54 3.57 20.98 2.56
CA ASP A 54 2.70 20.88 3.76
C ASP A 54 1.48 19.95 3.59
N LEU A 55 1.60 18.88 2.79
CA LEU A 55 0.52 17.97 2.41
C LEU A 55 0.40 16.79 3.38
N TRP A 56 -0.82 16.33 3.62
CA TRP A 56 -1.04 15.03 4.24
C TRP A 56 -0.67 13.91 3.27
N LEU A 57 -0.03 12.86 3.81
CA LEU A 57 0.16 11.59 3.09
C LEU A 57 -0.84 10.55 3.62
N ILE A 58 -1.65 10.01 2.72
CA ILE A 58 -2.51 8.85 3.00
C ILE A 58 -1.91 7.70 2.20
N THR A 59 -1.34 6.71 2.89
CA THR A 59 -0.69 5.56 2.24
C THR A 59 -1.52 4.31 2.42
N ASP A 60 -2.00 3.75 1.31
CA ASP A 60 -2.67 2.46 1.28
C ASP A 60 -1.63 1.37 1.02
N GLU A 61 -1.22 0.69 2.09
CA GLU A 61 -0.17 -0.33 2.07
C GLU A 61 -0.75 -1.77 2.17
N VAL A 62 -2.00 -1.97 1.77
CA VAL A 62 -2.72 -3.25 1.94
C VAL A 62 -2.07 -4.44 1.22
N TYR A 63 -1.15 -4.19 0.28
CA TYR A 63 -0.41 -5.21 -0.47
C TYR A 63 1.04 -5.40 0.03
N ASP A 64 1.41 -4.89 1.20
CA ASP A 64 2.76 -4.92 1.78
C ASP A 64 3.43 -6.30 1.78
N ARG A 65 2.62 -7.37 1.89
CA ARG A 65 3.08 -8.77 1.87
C ARG A 65 3.00 -9.44 0.50
N ILE A 66 2.55 -8.71 -0.53
CA ILE A 66 2.49 -9.21 -1.91
C ILE A 66 3.50 -8.43 -2.72
N VAL A 67 4.77 -8.66 -2.44
CA VAL A 67 5.96 -8.10 -3.11
C VAL A 67 6.89 -9.22 -3.51
N TYR A 68 7.45 -9.16 -4.71
CA TYR A 68 8.07 -10.32 -5.34
C TYR A 68 9.59 -10.31 -5.34
N ASP A 69 10.20 -9.18 -5.62
CA ASP A 69 11.64 -9.12 -5.90
C ASP A 69 12.43 -8.23 -4.94
N SER A 70 11.72 -7.42 -4.14
CA SER A 70 12.29 -6.57 -3.10
C SER A 70 11.32 -6.49 -1.91
N PRO A 71 11.79 -6.25 -0.70
CA PRO A 71 10.91 -6.05 0.44
C PRO A 71 10.07 -4.78 0.25
N HIS A 72 8.88 -4.77 0.85
CA HIS A 72 8.05 -3.55 0.93
C HIS A 72 8.74 -2.48 1.80
N VAL A 73 8.64 -1.25 1.36
CA VAL A 73 9.15 -0.07 2.07
C VAL A 73 7.97 0.76 2.57
N SER A 74 7.70 0.67 3.87
CA SER A 74 6.58 1.40 4.48
C SER A 74 6.90 2.89 4.63
N PHE A 75 5.89 3.74 4.40
CA PHE A 75 5.97 5.19 4.66
C PHE A 75 5.97 5.51 6.17
N LEU A 76 5.47 4.60 7.01
CA LEU A 76 5.39 4.82 8.46
C LEU A 76 6.77 5.07 9.10
N GLY A 77 7.83 4.47 8.55
CA GLY A 77 9.21 4.65 9.02
C GLY A 77 9.90 5.93 8.55
N ALA A 78 9.27 6.76 7.72
CA ALA A 78 9.90 7.92 7.09
C ALA A 78 9.97 9.19 7.98
N GLY A 79 9.48 9.14 9.22
CA GLY A 79 9.55 10.27 10.16
C GLY A 79 8.75 11.50 9.71
N TYR A 80 7.55 11.29 9.16
CA TYR A 80 6.65 12.35 8.74
C TYR A 80 5.36 12.35 9.57
N ASP A 81 5.07 13.47 10.25
CA ASP A 81 3.96 13.55 11.20
C ASP A 81 2.59 13.61 10.51
N LYS A 82 2.48 14.25 9.32
CA LYS A 82 1.23 14.29 8.54
C LYS A 82 1.03 13.03 7.69
N LEU A 83 1.06 11.86 8.34
CA LEU A 83 0.91 10.56 7.69
C LEU A 83 -0.29 9.79 8.25
N VAL A 84 -1.07 9.20 7.36
CA VAL A 84 -2.06 8.16 7.67
C VAL A 84 -1.74 6.92 6.85
N MET A 85 -1.30 5.86 7.48
CA MET A 85 -1.11 4.56 6.84
C MET A 85 -2.36 3.71 7.02
N VAL A 86 -2.86 3.15 5.93
CA VAL A 86 -4.03 2.25 5.90
C VAL A 86 -3.56 0.83 5.58
N GLN A 87 -4.03 -0.13 6.35
CA GLN A 87 -3.69 -1.53 6.20
C GLN A 87 -4.92 -2.43 6.36
N SER A 88 -4.88 -3.62 5.76
CA SER A 88 -5.98 -4.56 5.80
C SER A 88 -5.50 -6.01 5.83
N PHE A 89 -6.21 -6.84 6.56
CA PHE A 89 -6.00 -8.29 6.56
C PHE A 89 -6.63 -8.98 5.33
N SER A 90 -7.38 -8.23 4.53
CA SER A 90 -8.03 -8.70 3.30
C SER A 90 -7.07 -9.36 2.33
N LYS A 91 -5.86 -8.82 2.20
CA LYS A 91 -4.84 -9.30 1.26
C LYS A 91 -3.80 -10.16 1.95
N THR A 92 -3.31 -9.73 3.10
CA THR A 92 -2.29 -10.43 3.88
C THR A 92 -2.68 -11.86 4.25
N PHE A 93 -3.95 -12.09 4.60
CA PHE A 93 -4.47 -13.41 5.01
C PHE A 93 -5.64 -13.90 4.15
N ALA A 94 -5.82 -13.35 2.93
CA ALA A 94 -6.94 -13.70 2.03
C ALA A 94 -8.33 -13.54 2.68
N MET A 95 -8.49 -12.58 3.60
CA MET A 95 -9.70 -12.34 4.41
C MET A 95 -10.60 -11.24 3.84
N THR A 96 -10.77 -11.16 2.52
CA THR A 96 -11.47 -10.04 1.87
C THR A 96 -12.92 -9.86 2.34
N GLY A 97 -13.67 -10.95 2.53
CA GLY A 97 -15.05 -10.94 3.00
C GLY A 97 -15.22 -10.57 4.48
N TRP A 98 -14.16 -10.60 5.28
CA TRP A 98 -14.21 -10.42 6.74
C TRP A 98 -14.29 -8.96 7.15
N ARG A 99 -13.96 -8.03 6.25
CA ARG A 99 -14.06 -6.57 6.42
C ARG A 99 -13.34 -6.05 7.66
N ILE A 100 -12.05 -6.39 7.78
CA ILE A 100 -11.20 -5.98 8.91
C ILE A 100 -9.87 -5.41 8.41
N GLY A 101 -9.43 -4.34 9.04
CA GLY A 101 -8.18 -3.64 8.78
C GLY A 101 -7.91 -2.63 9.90
N TYR A 102 -6.89 -1.85 9.73
CA TYR A 102 -6.49 -0.81 10.69
C TYR A 102 -5.84 0.37 9.97
N LEU A 103 -5.74 1.47 10.67
CA LEU A 103 -4.96 2.62 10.24
C LEU A 103 -4.03 3.08 11.37
N LEU A 104 -2.94 3.70 11.00
CA LEU A 104 -1.93 4.24 11.91
C LEU A 104 -1.56 5.66 11.48
N SER A 105 -1.31 6.52 12.45
CA SER A 105 -0.73 7.85 12.24
C SER A 105 0.19 8.19 13.41
N PRO A 106 1.30 8.89 13.17
CA PRO A 106 2.10 9.46 14.25
C PRO A 106 1.39 10.57 15.03
N ASP A 107 0.37 11.20 14.45
CA ASP A 107 -0.39 12.29 15.05
C ASP A 107 -1.50 11.75 15.99
N PRO A 108 -1.36 11.91 17.33
CA PRO A 108 -2.34 11.41 18.29
C PRO A 108 -3.66 12.20 18.28
N GLU A 109 -3.67 13.47 17.88
CA GLU A 109 -4.88 14.29 17.78
C GLU A 109 -5.73 13.78 16.62
N LEU A 110 -5.12 13.61 15.44
CA LEU A 110 -5.78 13.02 14.29
C LEU A 110 -6.31 11.61 14.61
N MET A 111 -5.52 10.77 15.27
CA MET A 111 -5.96 9.43 15.67
C MET A 111 -7.19 9.47 16.58
N GLY A 112 -7.28 10.45 17.48
CA GLY A 112 -8.47 10.69 18.30
C GLY A 112 -9.72 10.99 17.47
N GLU A 113 -9.60 11.88 16.49
CA GLU A 113 -10.72 12.24 15.60
C GLU A 113 -11.11 11.09 14.65
N LEU A 114 -10.14 10.37 14.09
CA LEU A 114 -10.41 9.19 13.26
C LEU A 114 -11.10 8.07 14.05
N THR A 115 -10.69 7.82 15.29
CA THR A 115 -11.35 6.87 16.18
C THR A 115 -12.81 7.26 16.45
N LYS A 116 -13.07 8.53 16.70
CA LYS A 116 -14.41 9.08 16.89
C LYS A 116 -15.26 8.95 15.62
N MET A 117 -14.69 9.27 14.45
CA MET A 117 -15.34 9.06 13.16
C MET A 117 -15.72 7.60 12.95
N GLN A 118 -14.79 6.68 13.20
CA GLN A 118 -15.02 5.24 13.07
C GLN A 118 -16.17 4.77 13.97
N TYR A 119 -16.27 5.29 15.20
CA TYR A 119 -17.38 4.99 16.10
C TYR A 119 -18.74 5.39 15.51
N TYR A 120 -18.83 6.55 14.85
CA TYR A 120 -20.09 7.00 14.24
C TYR A 120 -20.40 6.27 12.92
N VAL A 121 -19.40 5.78 12.19
CA VAL A 121 -19.59 5.09 10.92
C VAL A 121 -19.98 3.62 11.11
N THR A 122 -19.30 2.90 12.01
CA THR A 122 -19.47 1.45 12.16
C THR A 122 -19.61 0.96 13.61
N ALA A 123 -19.61 1.86 14.59
CA ALA A 123 -19.53 1.58 16.03
C ALA A 123 -18.23 0.86 16.43
N CYS A 124 -17.99 -0.35 15.91
CA CYS A 124 -16.74 -1.11 16.11
C CYS A 124 -16.56 -2.13 14.98
N SER A 125 -15.34 -2.64 14.84
CA SER A 125 -15.06 -3.80 14.02
C SER A 125 -15.69 -5.05 14.65
N ASN A 126 -16.08 -6.04 13.83
CA ASN A 126 -16.68 -7.27 14.32
C ASN A 126 -15.71 -8.03 15.25
N ASP A 127 -16.13 -8.30 16.47
CA ASP A 127 -15.32 -8.91 17.52
C ASP A 127 -14.81 -10.31 17.13
N ALA A 128 -15.67 -11.17 16.59
CA ALA A 128 -15.27 -12.50 16.14
C ALA A 128 -14.18 -12.46 15.06
N MET A 129 -14.22 -11.43 14.17
CA MET A 129 -13.21 -11.27 13.14
C MET A 129 -11.88 -10.77 13.72
N GLN A 130 -11.91 -9.95 14.78
CA GLN A 130 -10.69 -9.54 15.48
C GLN A 130 -9.98 -10.73 16.12
N HIS A 131 -10.73 -11.63 16.77
CA HIS A 131 -10.17 -12.88 17.32
C HIS A 131 -9.61 -13.79 16.23
N ALA A 132 -10.27 -13.90 15.09
CA ALA A 132 -9.78 -14.71 13.99
C ALA A 132 -8.49 -14.13 13.36
N VAL A 133 -8.36 -12.81 13.29
CA VAL A 133 -7.12 -12.15 12.85
C VAL A 133 -6.00 -12.39 13.84
N LEU A 134 -6.27 -12.29 15.15
CA LEU A 134 -5.27 -12.60 16.19
C LEU A 134 -4.77 -14.05 16.05
N GLU A 135 -5.68 -15.01 15.87
CA GLU A 135 -5.34 -16.40 15.60
C GLU A 135 -4.47 -16.60 14.35
N ALA A 136 -4.79 -15.87 13.27
CA ALA A 136 -4.01 -15.91 12.03
C ALA A 136 -2.58 -15.37 12.24
N LEU A 137 -2.43 -14.26 12.94
CA LEU A 137 -1.13 -13.65 13.26
C LEU A 137 -0.26 -14.55 14.13
N GLU A 138 -0.86 -15.20 15.15
CA GLU A 138 -0.13 -16.02 16.09
C GLU A 138 0.24 -17.41 15.55
N LYS A 139 -0.69 -18.05 14.83
CA LYS A 139 -0.54 -19.46 14.42
C LYS A 139 -0.12 -19.68 12.98
N TYR A 140 -0.35 -18.69 12.13
CA TYR A 140 -0.07 -18.79 10.69
C TYR A 140 0.80 -17.63 10.16
N PRO A 141 1.87 -17.21 10.87
CA PRO A 141 2.68 -16.05 10.47
C PRO A 141 3.36 -16.22 9.10
N GLY A 142 3.59 -17.47 8.65
CA GLY A 142 4.21 -17.78 7.36
C GLY A 142 3.23 -17.85 6.18
N TYR A 143 1.92 -17.76 6.41
CA TYR A 143 0.93 -17.86 5.34
C TYR A 143 1.07 -16.77 4.26
N PRO A 144 1.33 -15.50 4.60
CA PRO A 144 1.52 -14.46 3.59
C PRO A 144 2.68 -14.76 2.63
N GLU A 145 3.78 -15.29 3.13
CA GLU A 145 4.97 -15.66 2.35
C GLU A 145 4.68 -16.83 1.40
N GLU A 146 3.95 -17.86 1.86
CA GLU A 146 3.52 -18.98 1.02
C GLU A 146 2.59 -18.52 -0.11
N MET A 147 1.62 -17.68 0.20
CA MET A 147 0.71 -17.09 -0.77
C MET A 147 1.46 -16.21 -1.79
N CYS A 148 2.38 -15.38 -1.31
CA CYS A 148 3.20 -14.51 -2.15
C CYS A 148 4.06 -15.31 -3.13
N ALA A 149 4.65 -16.42 -2.71
CA ALA A 149 5.43 -17.31 -3.57
C ALA A 149 4.59 -17.87 -4.73
N GLU A 150 3.35 -18.27 -4.46
CA GLU A 150 2.42 -18.73 -5.49
C GLU A 150 2.03 -17.61 -6.47
N PHE A 151 1.77 -16.40 -5.98
CA PHE A 151 1.50 -15.24 -6.84
C PHE A 151 2.71 -14.87 -7.70
N LYS A 152 3.91 -14.94 -7.15
CA LYS A 152 5.15 -14.73 -7.91
C LYS A 152 5.28 -15.72 -9.06
N ALA A 153 5.04 -17.01 -8.81
CA ALA A 153 5.10 -18.03 -9.85
C ALA A 153 4.07 -17.78 -10.96
N ARG A 154 2.86 -17.35 -10.62
CA ARG A 154 1.82 -16.99 -11.60
C ARG A 154 2.20 -15.75 -12.39
N ARG A 155 2.75 -14.70 -11.73
CA ARG A 155 3.27 -13.51 -12.41
C ARG A 155 4.34 -13.89 -13.42
N ASP A 156 5.33 -14.64 -13.00
CA ASP A 156 6.46 -15.02 -13.85
C ASP A 156 5.96 -15.78 -15.09
N LEU A 157 5.06 -16.74 -14.91
CA LEU A 157 4.47 -17.51 -16.01
C LEU A 157 3.69 -16.63 -16.99
N ILE A 158 2.82 -15.74 -16.49
CA ILE A 158 1.99 -14.91 -17.39
C ILE A 158 2.83 -13.88 -18.13
N CYS A 159 3.78 -13.24 -17.45
CA CYS A 159 4.67 -12.26 -18.07
C CYS A 159 5.59 -12.89 -19.12
N GLU A 160 6.14 -14.06 -18.85
CA GLU A 160 6.93 -14.83 -19.83
C GLU A 160 6.09 -15.14 -21.08
N ARG A 161 4.89 -15.66 -20.92
CA ARG A 161 4.03 -16.03 -22.05
C ARG A 161 3.56 -14.84 -22.85
N LEU A 162 3.20 -13.73 -22.20
CA LEU A 162 2.78 -12.52 -22.90
C LEU A 162 3.95 -11.90 -23.69
N ASN A 163 5.14 -11.82 -23.10
CA ASN A 163 6.31 -11.25 -23.78
C ASN A 163 6.87 -12.17 -24.88
N ALA A 164 6.49 -13.45 -24.92
CA ALA A 164 6.82 -14.34 -26.04
C ALA A 164 5.89 -14.16 -27.26
N MET A 165 4.78 -13.43 -27.11
CA MET A 165 3.84 -13.19 -28.23
C MET A 165 4.35 -12.04 -29.10
N GLN A 166 4.23 -12.21 -30.42
CA GLN A 166 4.63 -11.16 -31.37
C GLN A 166 3.75 -9.91 -31.22
N GLY A 167 4.37 -8.75 -31.03
CA GLY A 167 3.68 -7.46 -30.91
C GLY A 167 3.03 -7.21 -29.55
N VAL A 168 3.30 -8.06 -28.55
CA VAL A 168 2.85 -7.88 -27.16
C VAL A 168 4.05 -7.57 -26.28
N SER A 169 3.90 -6.57 -25.41
CA SER A 169 4.86 -6.23 -24.34
C SER A 169 4.12 -6.14 -23.01
N CYS A 170 4.58 -6.84 -22.03
CA CYS A 170 4.03 -6.86 -20.67
C CYS A 170 5.08 -6.38 -19.69
N HIS A 171 4.73 -5.34 -18.91
CA HIS A 171 5.53 -4.96 -17.75
C HIS A 171 5.53 -6.09 -16.71
N VAL A 172 6.69 -6.34 -16.11
CA VAL A 172 6.80 -7.32 -15.00
C VAL A 172 6.62 -6.56 -13.70
N PRO A 173 5.46 -6.71 -13.02
CA PRO A 173 5.19 -5.99 -11.78
C PRO A 173 6.07 -6.48 -10.64
N THR A 174 6.39 -5.62 -9.69
CA THR A 174 7.23 -5.92 -8.53
C THR A 174 6.42 -6.25 -7.27
N GLY A 175 5.11 -6.01 -7.32
CA GLY A 175 4.16 -6.34 -6.27
C GLY A 175 2.76 -6.60 -6.81
#